data_325f8dcd82762bd79d8b86c59a8835ec
#
_entry.id   325f8dcd82762bd79d8b86c59a8835ec
#
_cell.length_a   1.000
_cell.length_b   1.000
_cell.length_c   1.000
_cell.angle_alpha   90.00
_cell.angle_beta   90.00
_cell.angle_gamma   90.00
#
_symmetry.space_group_name_H-M   'P 1'
#
loop_
_entity.id
_entity.type
_entity.pdbx_description
1 polymer ?
#
loop_
_entity_poly.entity_id
_entity_poly.type
_entity_poly.pdbx_seq_one_letter_code
_entity_poly.pdbx_strand_id
1 'polypeptide(L)'
;ISPKLEGGKKFQMKTDFKPAGDQPEAIKQLVGGANKDQLSQVLLGVTGSGKTFTMAKVIEKTNRPALILAPNKTLAAQLYGEMKSFFPDNAVEYFVSYYDYYTPEAYVPRSDTYIEKEASINEQIDRMRHSATRSLLERDDVIIVSSVSCIYGLGSVEAYSKMTLSLK
;
A
#
# COMPACT_ATOMS: atom_id res chain seq x y z
N ILE A 1 10.05 -5.58 21.11
CA ILE A 1 8.83 -5.31 20.31
C ILE A 1 7.80 -6.30 20.80
N SER A 2 6.65 -5.82 21.32
CA SER A 2 5.56 -6.66 21.80
C SER A 2 5.01 -7.51 20.64
N PRO A 3 4.60 -8.77 20.87
CA PRO A 3 4.00 -9.58 19.82
C PRO A 3 2.73 -8.89 19.28
N LYS A 4 2.58 -8.90 17.97
CA LYS A 4 1.42 -8.31 17.29
C LYS A 4 0.17 -9.13 17.56
N LEU A 5 -0.98 -8.47 17.75
CA LEU A 5 -2.26 -9.12 18.10
C LEU A 5 -2.72 -10.15 17.03
N GLU A 6 -2.47 -9.86 15.76
CA GLU A 6 -2.79 -10.73 14.63
C GLU A 6 -1.53 -11.05 13.80
N GLY A 7 -0.42 -11.35 14.47
CA GLY A 7 0.84 -11.72 13.82
C GLY A 7 0.83 -13.16 13.26
N GLY A 8 1.81 -13.46 12.41
CA GLY A 8 2.05 -14.81 11.90
C GLY A 8 1.26 -15.23 10.66
N LYS A 9 0.36 -14.38 10.13
CA LYS A 9 -0.28 -14.62 8.84
C LYS A 9 0.74 -14.49 7.71
N LYS A 10 0.69 -15.43 6.76
CA LYS A 10 1.55 -15.39 5.57
C LYS A 10 0.82 -14.76 4.40
N PHE A 11 1.57 -14.14 3.50
CA PHE A 11 1.04 -13.72 2.22
C PHE A 11 0.65 -14.92 1.38
N GLN A 12 -0.58 -14.92 0.90
CA GLN A 12 -1.11 -15.95 0.01
C GLN A 12 -1.79 -15.29 -1.17
N MET A 13 -1.14 -15.39 -2.33
CA MET A 13 -1.65 -14.83 -3.56
C MET A 13 -2.73 -15.72 -4.15
N LYS A 14 -3.89 -15.14 -4.47
CA LYS A 14 -4.98 -15.82 -5.19
C LYS A 14 -5.03 -15.27 -6.61
N THR A 15 -4.68 -16.10 -7.59
CA THR A 15 -4.66 -15.73 -9.00
C THR A 15 -4.65 -16.96 -9.89
N ASP A 16 -5.30 -16.86 -11.04
CA ASP A 16 -5.25 -17.87 -12.09
C ASP A 16 -4.03 -17.67 -13.01
N PHE A 17 -3.33 -16.53 -12.89
CA PHE A 17 -2.15 -16.25 -13.68
C PHE A 17 -0.94 -17.05 -13.21
N LYS A 18 -0.18 -17.55 -14.18
CA LYS A 18 1.11 -18.20 -13.94
C LYS A 18 2.23 -17.33 -14.50
N PRO A 19 3.41 -17.33 -13.85
CA PRO A 19 4.56 -16.63 -14.41
C PRO A 19 4.88 -17.12 -15.82
N ALA A 20 5.08 -16.17 -16.75
CA ALA A 20 5.34 -16.45 -18.15
C ALA A 20 6.56 -15.65 -18.66
N GLY A 21 7.15 -16.08 -19.76
CA GLY A 21 8.33 -15.42 -20.35
C GLY A 21 9.49 -15.34 -19.37
N ASP A 22 10.05 -14.15 -19.19
CA ASP A 22 11.18 -13.88 -18.31
C ASP A 22 10.79 -13.68 -16.83
N GLN A 23 9.49 -13.68 -16.50
CA GLN A 23 9.01 -13.45 -15.14
C GLN A 23 9.54 -14.49 -14.11
N PRO A 24 9.60 -15.81 -14.41
CA PRO A 24 10.14 -16.79 -13.46
C PRO A 24 11.58 -16.48 -13.03
N GLU A 25 12.43 -16.10 -13.97
CA GLU A 25 13.83 -15.76 -13.69
C GLU A 25 13.93 -14.42 -12.95
N ALA A 26 13.16 -13.40 -13.34
CA ALA A 26 13.10 -12.13 -12.63
C ALA A 26 12.65 -12.30 -11.18
N ILE A 27 11.60 -13.09 -10.92
CA ILE A 27 11.13 -13.40 -9.56
C ILE A 27 12.23 -14.08 -8.75
N LYS A 28 12.92 -15.07 -9.33
CA LYS A 28 14.00 -15.80 -8.66
C LYS A 28 15.15 -14.87 -8.28
N GLN A 29 15.58 -13.99 -9.18
CA GLN A 29 16.65 -13.03 -8.93
C GLN A 29 16.26 -12.01 -7.85
N LEU A 30 15.06 -11.42 -7.93
CA LEU A 30 14.58 -10.44 -6.94
C LEU A 30 14.41 -11.05 -5.55
N VAL A 31 13.85 -12.25 -5.45
CA VAL A 31 13.74 -12.96 -4.17
C VAL A 31 15.11 -13.34 -3.63
N GLY A 32 16.01 -13.81 -4.50
CA GLY A 32 17.39 -14.14 -4.12
C GLY A 32 18.16 -12.93 -3.59
N GLY A 33 18.01 -11.77 -4.24
CA GLY A 33 18.58 -10.51 -3.78
C GLY A 33 18.01 -10.05 -2.43
N ALA A 34 16.69 -10.10 -2.29
CA ALA A 34 16.01 -9.73 -1.03
C ALA A 34 16.45 -10.64 0.14
N ASN A 35 16.61 -11.93 -0.09
CA ASN A 35 17.06 -12.86 0.95
C ASN A 35 18.55 -12.72 1.32
N LYS A 36 19.34 -12.07 0.47
CA LYS A 36 20.74 -11.70 0.73
C LYS A 36 20.87 -10.26 1.26
N ASP A 37 19.75 -9.64 1.64
CA ASP A 37 19.68 -8.25 2.12
C ASP A 37 20.29 -7.23 1.15
N GLN A 38 20.15 -7.49 -0.16
CA GLN A 38 20.55 -6.55 -1.20
C GLN A 38 19.71 -5.29 -1.10
N LEU A 39 20.35 -4.14 -0.88
CA LEU A 39 19.69 -2.87 -0.59
C LEU A 39 18.86 -2.32 -1.75
N SER A 40 19.26 -2.61 -2.97
CA SER A 40 18.59 -2.07 -4.16
C SER A 40 18.57 -3.07 -5.29
N GLN A 41 17.43 -3.17 -5.96
CA GLN A 41 17.22 -3.98 -7.14
C GLN A 41 16.34 -3.20 -8.13
N VAL A 42 16.54 -3.40 -9.42
CA VAL A 42 15.75 -2.75 -10.47
C VAL A 42 15.11 -3.80 -11.35
N LEU A 43 13.79 -3.70 -11.51
CA LEU A 43 13.02 -4.51 -12.47
C LEU A 43 12.69 -3.65 -13.69
N LEU A 44 13.32 -3.95 -14.81
CA LEU A 44 13.04 -3.33 -16.09
C LEU A 44 12.01 -4.16 -16.87
N GLY A 45 11.04 -3.48 -17.46
CA GLY A 45 10.02 -4.12 -18.27
C GLY A 45 9.14 -3.09 -18.96
N VAL A 46 8.69 -3.38 -20.16
CA VAL A 46 7.74 -2.56 -20.91
C VAL A 46 6.37 -2.51 -20.22
N THR A 47 5.55 -1.54 -20.58
CA THR A 47 4.16 -1.47 -20.14
C THR A 47 3.42 -2.76 -20.53
N GLY A 48 2.63 -3.32 -19.60
CA GLY A 48 1.90 -4.57 -19.83
C GLY A 48 2.74 -5.86 -19.69
N SER A 49 4.03 -5.79 -19.34
CA SER A 49 4.87 -6.98 -19.10
C SER A 49 4.57 -7.74 -17.79
N GLY A 50 3.55 -7.33 -17.04
CA GLY A 50 3.17 -7.96 -15.78
C GLY A 50 4.11 -7.66 -14.61
N LYS A 51 4.70 -6.46 -14.56
CA LYS A 51 5.57 -6.03 -13.43
C LYS A 51 4.85 -6.10 -12.09
N THR A 52 3.57 -5.70 -12.03
CA THR A 52 2.78 -5.75 -10.80
C THR A 52 2.60 -7.18 -10.30
N PHE A 53 2.32 -8.13 -11.22
CA PHE A 53 2.26 -9.54 -10.90
C PHE A 53 3.61 -10.07 -10.38
N THR A 54 4.71 -9.68 -11.03
CA THR A 54 6.08 -10.03 -10.58
C THR A 54 6.36 -9.52 -9.17
N MET A 55 6.01 -8.25 -8.87
CA MET A 55 6.13 -7.69 -7.53
C MET A 55 5.29 -8.45 -6.50
N ALA A 56 4.04 -8.77 -6.83
CA ALA A 56 3.17 -9.55 -5.95
C ALA A 56 3.78 -10.92 -5.63
N LYS A 57 4.34 -11.61 -6.63
CA LYS A 57 5.05 -12.88 -6.44
C LYS A 57 6.30 -12.76 -5.57
N VAL A 58 7.03 -11.66 -5.66
CA VAL A 58 8.18 -11.39 -4.79
C VAL A 58 7.72 -11.18 -3.34
N ILE A 59 6.64 -10.40 -3.12
CA ILE A 59 6.07 -10.18 -1.78
C ILE A 59 5.62 -11.52 -1.17
N GLU A 60 4.88 -12.33 -1.93
CA GLU A 60 4.44 -13.65 -1.46
C GLU A 60 5.62 -14.54 -1.04
N LYS A 61 6.66 -14.62 -1.87
CA LYS A 61 7.81 -15.50 -1.63
C LYS A 61 8.74 -15.03 -0.52
N THR A 62 8.93 -13.72 -0.37
CA THR A 62 9.75 -13.16 0.71
C THR A 62 8.99 -13.11 2.03
N ASN A 63 7.66 -13.09 1.99
CA ASN A 63 6.77 -13.02 3.14
C ASN A 63 7.13 -11.88 4.12
N ARG A 64 7.49 -10.72 3.58
CA ARG A 64 7.84 -9.51 4.35
C ARG A 64 6.77 -8.44 4.12
N PRO A 65 6.43 -7.62 5.12
CA PRO A 65 5.62 -6.41 4.90
C PRO A 65 6.20 -5.55 3.79
N ALA A 66 5.33 -4.96 2.98
CA ALA A 66 5.74 -4.19 1.81
C ALA A 66 5.13 -2.79 1.80
N LEU A 67 5.94 -1.81 1.39
CA LEU A 67 5.51 -0.45 1.08
C LEU A 67 5.70 -0.21 -0.41
N ILE A 68 4.62 0.11 -1.11
CA ILE A 68 4.61 0.45 -2.52
C ILE A 68 4.38 1.95 -2.65
N LEU A 69 5.38 2.66 -3.17
CA LEU A 69 5.29 4.10 -3.42
C LEU A 69 5.02 4.37 -4.89
N ALA A 70 3.91 5.01 -5.18
CA ALA A 70 3.52 5.44 -6.52
C ALA A 70 3.75 6.95 -6.70
N PRO A 71 4.10 7.42 -7.91
CA PRO A 71 4.36 8.83 -8.17
C PRO A 71 3.14 9.74 -8.02
N ASN A 72 1.94 9.20 -8.12
CA ASN A 72 0.68 9.94 -7.97
C ASN A 72 -0.45 9.05 -7.42
N LYS A 73 -1.55 9.69 -7.00
CA LYS A 73 -2.71 9.00 -6.44
C LYS A 73 -3.40 8.03 -7.41
N THR A 74 -3.44 8.37 -8.69
CA THR A 74 -4.10 7.55 -9.73
C THR A 74 -3.41 6.21 -9.88
N LEU A 75 -2.08 6.21 -9.98
CA LEU A 75 -1.29 4.99 -10.05
C LEU A 75 -1.32 4.24 -8.70
N ALA A 76 -1.31 4.96 -7.57
CA ALA A 76 -1.48 4.35 -6.25
C ALA A 76 -2.82 3.60 -6.14
N ALA A 77 -3.92 4.20 -6.60
CA ALA A 77 -5.24 3.58 -6.60
C ALA A 77 -5.28 2.31 -7.49
N GLN A 78 -4.67 2.37 -8.67
CA GLN A 78 -4.56 1.21 -9.57
C GLN A 78 -3.78 0.08 -8.90
N LEU A 79 -2.58 0.36 -8.37
CA LEU A 79 -1.74 -0.63 -7.70
C LEU A 79 -2.42 -1.22 -6.45
N TYR A 80 -3.15 -0.38 -5.69
CA TYR A 80 -3.95 -0.85 -4.56
C TYR A 80 -5.01 -1.86 -5.01
N GLY A 81 -5.77 -1.55 -6.06
CA GLY A 81 -6.79 -2.45 -6.61
C GLY A 81 -6.20 -3.77 -7.07
N GLU A 82 -5.08 -3.74 -7.79
CA GLU A 82 -4.37 -4.93 -8.26
C GLU A 82 -3.85 -5.78 -7.07
N MET A 83 -3.19 -5.16 -6.09
CA MET A 83 -2.69 -5.86 -4.91
C MET A 83 -3.81 -6.44 -4.05
N LYS A 84 -4.93 -5.72 -3.89
CA LYS A 84 -6.11 -6.21 -3.19
C LYS A 84 -6.73 -7.44 -3.87
N SER A 85 -6.72 -7.44 -5.20
CA SER A 85 -7.18 -8.58 -6.01
C SER A 85 -6.27 -9.80 -5.85
N PHE A 86 -4.95 -9.60 -5.80
CA PHE A 86 -3.98 -10.68 -5.59
C PHE A 86 -3.98 -11.22 -4.16
N PHE A 87 -4.19 -10.37 -3.17
CA PHE A 87 -4.12 -10.71 -1.75
C PHE A 87 -5.44 -10.39 -1.01
N PRO A 88 -6.56 -11.05 -1.36
CA PRO A 88 -7.85 -10.73 -0.77
C PRO A 88 -7.94 -11.00 0.73
N ASP A 89 -7.14 -11.93 1.25
CA ASP A 89 -7.15 -12.33 2.66
C ASP A 89 -6.06 -11.65 3.51
N ASN A 90 -5.17 -10.88 2.87
CA ASN A 90 -4.11 -10.15 3.56
C ASN A 90 -4.45 -8.66 3.72
N ALA A 91 -3.73 -7.97 4.58
CA ALA A 91 -3.94 -6.55 4.83
C ALA A 91 -3.32 -5.71 3.72
N VAL A 92 -4.08 -5.38 2.70
CA VAL A 92 -3.71 -4.42 1.67
C VAL A 92 -4.38 -3.08 1.99
N GLU A 93 -3.56 -2.05 2.21
CA GLU A 93 -4.01 -0.75 2.69
C GLU A 93 -3.63 0.36 1.70
N TYR A 94 -4.48 1.38 1.62
CA TYR A 94 -4.30 2.55 0.76
C TYR A 94 -3.99 3.76 1.62
N PHE A 95 -2.88 4.43 1.36
CA PHE A 95 -2.41 5.55 2.14
C PHE A 95 -2.06 6.72 1.24
N VAL A 96 -2.92 7.73 1.20
CA VAL A 96 -2.74 8.94 0.38
C VAL A 96 -2.80 10.19 1.23
N SER A 97 -2.22 11.28 0.72
CA SER A 97 -2.25 12.56 1.40
C SER A 97 -3.54 13.32 1.08
N TYR A 98 -3.92 14.24 1.96
CA TYR A 98 -5.02 15.18 1.71
C TYR A 98 -4.76 16.06 0.49
N TYR A 99 -3.50 16.40 0.22
CA TYR A 99 -3.09 17.21 -0.95
C TYR A 99 -3.39 16.53 -2.27
N ASP A 100 -3.45 15.20 -2.32
CA ASP A 100 -3.78 14.46 -3.54
C ASP A 100 -5.22 14.69 -4.01
N TYR A 101 -6.08 15.22 -3.15
CA TYR A 101 -7.48 15.55 -3.45
C TYR A 101 -7.71 17.04 -3.71
N TYR A 102 -6.75 17.89 -3.38
CA TYR A 102 -6.75 19.29 -3.77
C TYR A 102 -6.22 19.44 -5.20
N THR A 103 -6.98 19.00 -6.20
CA THR A 103 -6.86 19.58 -7.52
C THR A 103 -7.60 20.89 -7.49
N PRO A 104 -7.00 22.02 -7.97
CA PRO A 104 -7.75 23.23 -8.20
C PRO A 104 -8.75 22.98 -9.32
N GLU A 105 -9.92 22.50 -9.00
CA GLU A 105 -11.04 22.51 -9.93
C GLU A 105 -11.48 23.95 -10.10
N ALA A 106 -11.74 24.31 -11.36
CA ALA A 106 -12.19 25.61 -11.73
C ALA A 106 -13.37 26.06 -10.83
N TYR A 107 -13.20 27.24 -10.24
CA TYR A 107 -14.18 27.94 -9.42
C TYR A 107 -15.59 27.90 -10.02
N VAL A 108 -16.48 27.15 -9.42
CA VAL A 108 -17.93 27.24 -9.66
C VAL A 108 -18.59 27.69 -8.36
N PRO A 109 -19.13 28.92 -8.30
CA PRO A 109 -19.73 29.46 -7.08
C PRO A 109 -21.11 28.84 -6.85
N ARG A 110 -21.18 27.73 -6.12
CA ARG A 110 -22.40 27.23 -5.46
C ARG A 110 -22.03 26.59 -4.14
N SER A 111 -22.27 27.32 -3.08
CA SER A 111 -21.67 27.24 -1.76
C SER A 111 -22.08 26.09 -0.84
N ASP A 112 -23.17 25.37 -1.06
CA ASP A 112 -23.66 24.44 -0.04
C ASP A 112 -23.35 22.96 -0.32
N THR A 113 -23.19 22.57 -1.57
CA THR A 113 -22.85 21.18 -1.95
C THR A 113 -21.35 20.86 -1.83
N TYR A 114 -20.51 21.87 -1.74
CA TYR A 114 -19.06 21.77 -1.73
C TYR A 114 -18.52 21.35 -0.35
N ILE A 115 -19.06 21.87 0.74
CA ILE A 115 -18.62 21.59 2.12
C ILE A 115 -18.91 20.14 2.51
N GLU A 116 -20.05 19.63 2.12
CA GLU A 116 -20.46 18.26 2.44
C GLU A 116 -19.61 17.20 1.69
N LYS A 117 -19.24 17.50 0.45
CA LYS A 117 -18.40 16.62 -0.38
C LYS A 117 -16.94 16.58 0.08
N GLU A 118 -16.40 17.71 0.50
CA GLU A 118 -15.04 17.78 1.08
C GLU A 118 -14.96 17.07 2.44
N ALA A 119 -15.95 17.27 3.31
CA ALA A 119 -16.02 16.60 4.60
C ALA A 119 -16.07 15.07 4.44
N SER A 120 -16.88 14.57 3.52
CA SER A 120 -16.98 13.12 3.27
C SER A 120 -15.70 12.50 2.68
N ILE A 121 -15.00 13.22 1.81
CA ILE A 121 -13.72 12.79 1.23
C ILE A 121 -12.64 12.76 2.32
N ASN A 122 -12.55 13.79 3.16
CA ASN A 122 -11.59 13.85 4.25
C ASN A 122 -11.82 12.72 5.28
N GLU A 123 -13.07 12.42 5.62
CA GLU A 123 -13.39 11.29 6.50
C GLU A 123 -12.98 9.94 5.90
N GLN A 124 -13.15 9.74 4.61
CA GLN A 124 -12.72 8.50 3.95
C GLN A 124 -11.20 8.35 3.97
N ILE A 125 -10.46 9.44 3.70
CA ILE A 125 -9.00 9.45 3.77
C ILE A 125 -8.54 9.13 5.19
N ASP A 126 -9.15 9.75 6.20
CA ASP A 126 -8.83 9.48 7.60
C ASP A 126 -9.06 8.02 7.96
N ARG A 127 -10.19 7.45 7.59
CA ARG A 127 -10.48 6.03 7.83
C ARG A 127 -9.44 5.11 7.18
N MET A 128 -9.06 5.39 5.93
CA MET A 128 -8.04 4.60 5.23
C MET A 128 -6.66 4.73 5.89
N ARG A 129 -6.28 5.93 6.31
CA ARG A 129 -5.01 6.19 7.02
C ARG A 129 -4.98 5.51 8.39
N HIS A 130 -6.07 5.56 9.16
CA HIS A 130 -6.21 4.85 10.43
C HIS A 130 -6.19 3.34 10.24
N SER A 131 -6.87 2.81 9.22
CA SER A 131 -6.83 1.39 8.88
C SER A 131 -5.41 0.92 8.58
N ALA A 132 -4.67 1.66 7.76
CA ALA A 132 -3.29 1.35 7.43
C ALA A 132 -2.39 1.35 8.66
N THR A 133 -2.51 2.35 9.53
CA THR A 133 -1.74 2.45 10.77
C THR A 133 -2.06 1.29 11.71
N ARG A 134 -3.34 0.95 11.88
CA ARG A 134 -3.78 -0.19 12.68
C ARG A 134 -3.19 -1.50 12.16
N SER A 135 -3.31 -1.75 10.86
CA SER A 135 -2.78 -2.96 10.24
C SER A 135 -1.28 -3.11 10.46
N LEU A 136 -0.50 -2.03 10.37
CA LEU A 136 0.94 -2.04 10.66
C LEU A 136 1.27 -2.42 12.10
N LEU A 137 0.44 -1.99 13.05
CA LEU A 137 0.66 -2.26 14.48
C LEU A 137 0.24 -3.67 14.86
N GLU A 138 -0.80 -4.22 14.23
CA GLU A 138 -1.46 -5.47 14.65
C GLU A 138 -1.07 -6.69 13.80
N ARG A 139 -0.62 -6.50 12.53
CA ARG A 139 -0.40 -7.57 11.55
C ARG A 139 1.02 -7.55 10.97
N ASP A 140 1.46 -8.71 10.47
CA ASP A 140 2.74 -8.87 9.77
C ASP A 140 2.56 -8.98 8.25
N ASP A 141 1.36 -9.34 7.78
CA ASP A 141 1.01 -9.53 6.38
C ASP A 141 0.43 -8.25 5.77
N VAL A 142 1.16 -7.15 5.84
CA VAL A 142 0.69 -5.81 5.43
C VAL A 142 1.37 -5.35 4.15
N ILE A 143 0.56 -4.92 3.19
CA ILE A 143 1.00 -4.18 2.00
C ILE A 143 0.37 -2.80 2.06
N ILE A 144 1.19 -1.75 2.13
CA ILE A 144 0.73 -0.37 2.02
C ILE A 144 1.03 0.16 0.64
N VAL A 145 0.02 0.67 -0.03
CA VAL A 145 0.17 1.39 -1.30
C VAL A 145 -0.05 2.87 -1.04
N SER A 146 0.95 3.67 -1.31
CA SER A 146 0.98 5.10 -0.99
C SER A 146 1.40 5.94 -2.18
N SER A 147 0.98 7.20 -2.23
CA SER A 147 1.57 8.19 -3.11
C SER A 147 2.81 8.83 -2.49
N VAL A 148 3.75 9.26 -3.31
CA VAL A 148 5.00 9.91 -2.83
C VAL A 148 4.74 11.20 -2.06
N SER A 149 3.61 11.87 -2.27
CA SER A 149 3.18 13.05 -1.52
C SER A 149 3.03 12.80 -0.01
N CYS A 150 2.82 11.55 0.40
CA CYS A 150 2.70 11.17 1.81
C CYS A 150 4.02 11.21 2.58
N ILE A 151 5.16 11.33 1.90
CA ILE A 151 6.48 11.42 2.55
C ILE A 151 6.64 12.76 3.30
N TYR A 152 5.89 13.77 2.88
CA TYR A 152 5.97 15.12 3.45
C TYR A 152 4.92 15.32 4.54
N GLY A 153 5.29 15.88 5.69
CA GLY A 153 4.37 16.32 6.74
C GLY A 153 3.88 15.24 7.71
N LEU A 154 4.57 14.14 7.84
CA LEU A 154 4.26 13.13 8.86
C LEU A 154 4.75 13.59 10.23
N GLY A 155 3.83 13.60 11.22
CA GLY A 155 4.16 13.72 12.63
C GLY A 155 4.97 12.51 13.13
N SER A 156 5.51 12.58 14.36
CA SER A 156 6.34 11.50 14.89
C SER A 156 5.53 10.20 15.09
N VAL A 157 6.14 9.08 14.75
CA VAL A 157 5.58 7.73 14.97
C VAL A 157 5.22 7.48 16.43
N GLU A 158 5.96 8.08 17.35
CA GLU A 158 5.71 7.98 18.81
C GLU A 158 4.40 8.63 19.26
N ALA A 159 3.97 9.71 18.61
CA ALA A 159 2.69 10.34 18.89
C ALA A 159 1.52 9.44 18.48
N TYR A 160 1.62 8.74 17.35
CA TYR A 160 0.60 7.83 16.87
C TYR A 160 0.45 6.58 17.74
N SER A 161 1.57 5.98 18.20
CA SER A 161 1.53 4.78 19.04
C SER A 161 0.92 5.06 20.43
N LYS A 162 1.07 6.28 20.93
CA LYS A 162 0.50 6.71 22.21
C LYS A 162 -1.00 7.03 22.15
N MET A 163 -1.56 7.23 20.94
CA MET A 163 -2.98 7.49 20.75
C MET A 163 -3.82 6.22 20.57
N THR A 164 -3.19 5.03 20.55
CA THR A 164 -3.89 3.77 20.40
C THR A 164 -4.43 3.30 21.74
N LEU A 165 -5.74 3.37 21.93
CA LEU A 165 -6.44 2.78 23.08
C LEU A 165 -6.79 1.33 22.76
N SER A 166 -6.17 0.39 23.46
CA SER A 166 -6.59 -1.02 23.45
C SER A 166 -7.70 -1.22 24.47
N LEU A 167 -8.93 -1.38 24.04
CA LEU A 167 -10.02 -1.84 24.89
C LEU A 167 -9.90 -3.36 25.04
N LYS A 168 -9.75 -3.81 26.29
CA LYS A 168 -9.86 -5.23 26.66
C LYS A 168 -11.30 -5.64 26.83
#